data_d36779f57f9e9cb7cad4bcc8547a1807
#
_entry.id   d36779f57f9e9cb7cad4bcc8547a1807
#
_cell.length_a   1.000
_cell.length_b   1.000
_cell.length_c   1.000
_cell.angle_alpha   90.00
_cell.angle_beta   90.00
_cell.angle_gamma   90.00
#
_symmetry.space_group_name_H-M   'P 1'
#
loop_
_entity.id
_entity.type
_entity.pdbx_description
1 polymer ?
#
loop_
_entity_poly.entity_id
_entity_poly.type
_entity_poly.pdbx_seq_one_letter_code
_entity_poly.pdbx_strand_id
1 'polypeptide(L)'
;IIPVHLFGLAANMDEVMALAEKHNLYVIEDNAQGIGATYTSKSGQKKMTGGIGHVGSTSFFPSKNLGCYGDGGAIFTNDDDLAHVIRGIVNHGMYKRYHHDVVGVNSRLDSIQAAVLRAKLPKLDQYNTTRRNTARKYTMAFAGIQNIITPTGFCDSSSSICDTCDCHVFHQYTLQVKNIDRDALVAHLNANDIPCGVYYPIPLHLQKAYADTRYKEADFTVTNTLVKEVVSLPMHTELDDEQIAFITKTLIDFVTK
;
A
#
# COMPACT_ATOMS: atom_id res chain seq x y z
N ILE A 1 -17.44 2.98 3.32
CA ILE A 1 -16.33 3.38 2.43
C ILE A 1 -15.11 2.54 2.80
N ILE A 2 -14.36 2.06 1.79
CA ILE A 2 -13.11 1.30 2.02
C ILE A 2 -11.98 2.04 1.31
N PRO A 3 -11.30 3.00 1.98
CA PRO A 3 -10.10 3.63 1.45
C PRO A 3 -8.92 2.65 1.52
N VAL A 4 -8.08 2.65 0.49
CA VAL A 4 -6.84 1.87 0.45
C VAL A 4 -5.66 2.81 0.62
N HIS A 5 -4.76 2.51 1.55
CA HIS A 5 -3.46 3.19 1.68
C HIS A 5 -2.49 2.60 0.66
N LEU A 6 -2.77 2.89 -0.62
CA LEU A 6 -2.15 2.22 -1.76
C LEU A 6 -0.64 2.49 -1.82
N PHE A 7 0.14 1.44 -2.05
CA PHE A 7 1.61 1.44 -2.11
C PHE A 7 2.29 1.91 -0.83
N GLY A 8 1.52 2.14 0.24
CA GLY A 8 2.03 2.63 1.52
C GLY A 8 1.87 4.14 1.74
N LEU A 9 1.13 4.84 0.86
CA LEU A 9 0.74 6.23 1.03
C LEU A 9 -0.62 6.33 1.72
N ALA A 10 -0.70 7.14 2.78
CA ALA A 10 -1.96 7.40 3.45
C ALA A 10 -2.98 8.05 2.48
N ALA A 11 -4.20 7.52 2.41
CA ALA A 11 -5.31 8.15 1.70
C ALA A 11 -5.70 9.47 2.38
N ASN A 12 -6.40 10.35 1.65
CA ASN A 12 -6.91 11.60 2.22
C ASN A 12 -8.06 11.33 3.20
N MET A 13 -7.69 11.01 4.43
CA MET A 13 -8.64 10.56 5.45
C MET A 13 -9.56 11.67 5.94
N ASP A 14 -9.16 12.95 5.88
CA ASP A 14 -10.06 14.07 6.23
C ASP A 14 -11.28 14.11 5.31
N GLU A 15 -11.08 13.95 4.00
CA GLU A 15 -12.18 13.94 3.04
C GLU A 15 -13.03 12.68 3.14
N VAL A 16 -12.39 11.53 3.33
CA VAL A 16 -13.09 10.25 3.51
C VAL A 16 -13.96 10.27 4.75
N MET A 17 -13.43 10.74 5.88
CA MET A 17 -14.19 10.80 7.14
C MET A 17 -15.32 11.82 7.08
N ALA A 18 -15.10 12.99 6.45
CA ALA A 18 -16.15 13.98 6.26
C ALA A 18 -17.32 13.47 5.39
N LEU A 19 -17.02 12.70 4.33
CA LEU A 19 -18.06 12.06 3.52
C LEU A 19 -18.79 10.97 4.31
N ALA A 20 -18.07 10.18 5.09
CA ALA A 20 -18.66 9.14 5.92
C ALA A 20 -19.61 9.72 6.96
N GLU A 21 -19.21 10.77 7.66
CA GLU A 21 -20.05 11.48 8.62
C GLU A 21 -21.30 12.06 7.95
N LYS A 22 -21.13 12.78 6.83
CA LYS A 22 -22.23 13.39 6.08
C LYS A 22 -23.30 12.38 5.65
N HIS A 23 -22.90 11.17 5.31
CA HIS A 23 -23.78 10.13 4.77
C HIS A 23 -24.06 8.98 5.75
N ASN A 24 -23.65 9.10 7.01
CA ASN A 24 -23.76 8.06 8.05
C ASN A 24 -23.23 6.70 7.60
N LEU A 25 -21.97 6.68 7.10
CA LEU A 25 -21.31 5.50 6.57
C LEU A 25 -20.17 5.03 7.48
N TYR A 26 -19.92 3.74 7.49
CA TYR A 26 -18.73 3.20 8.10
C TYR A 26 -17.50 3.34 7.20
N VAL A 27 -16.32 3.50 7.81
CA VAL A 27 -15.01 3.52 7.13
C VAL A 27 -14.18 2.35 7.61
N ILE A 28 -13.75 1.52 6.64
CA ILE A 28 -12.84 0.39 6.86
C ILE A 28 -11.56 0.69 6.10
N GLU A 29 -10.47 0.96 6.81
CA GLU A 29 -9.18 1.23 6.18
C GLU A 29 -8.54 -0.09 5.70
N ASP A 30 -8.28 -0.21 4.39
CA ASP A 30 -7.36 -1.22 3.87
C ASP A 30 -5.93 -0.72 4.04
N ASN A 31 -5.32 -1.11 5.16
CA ASN A 31 -3.96 -0.78 5.52
C ASN A 31 -2.95 -1.90 5.16
N ALA A 32 -3.31 -2.79 4.23
CA ALA A 32 -2.46 -3.93 3.86
C ALA A 32 -1.08 -3.52 3.31
N GLN A 33 -0.91 -2.28 2.86
CA GLN A 33 0.35 -1.74 2.35
C GLN A 33 0.87 -0.55 3.16
N GLY A 34 0.11 -0.06 4.16
CA GLY A 34 0.39 1.19 4.86
C GLY A 34 0.90 1.03 6.29
N ILE A 35 1.29 -0.16 6.74
CA ILE A 35 1.69 -0.36 8.14
C ILE A 35 2.89 0.52 8.52
N GLY A 36 2.71 1.34 9.57
CA GLY A 36 3.69 2.32 10.02
C GLY A 36 3.64 3.67 9.28
N ALA A 37 2.73 3.84 8.30
CA ALA A 37 2.45 5.15 7.72
C ALA A 37 1.61 5.99 8.69
N THR A 38 1.76 7.31 8.62
CA THR A 38 0.96 8.25 9.39
C THR A 38 0.17 9.18 8.48
N TYR A 39 -0.91 9.70 9.00
CA TYR A 39 -1.71 10.76 8.40
C TYR A 39 -1.79 11.95 9.34
N THR A 40 -1.45 13.14 8.83
CA THR A 40 -1.62 14.38 9.58
C THR A 40 -2.87 15.08 9.06
N SER A 41 -3.88 15.22 9.91
CA SER A 41 -5.15 15.88 9.56
C SER A 41 -4.96 17.39 9.35
N LYS A 42 -5.95 18.04 8.73
CA LYS A 42 -5.99 19.51 8.58
C LYS A 42 -5.95 20.25 9.95
N SER A 43 -6.35 19.59 11.02
CA SER A 43 -6.23 20.12 12.40
C SER A 43 -4.83 19.96 12.99
N GLY A 44 -3.89 19.33 12.30
CA GLY A 44 -2.54 19.03 12.78
C GLY A 44 -2.44 17.75 13.62
N GLN A 45 -3.53 17.02 13.82
CA GLN A 45 -3.50 15.76 14.57
C GLN A 45 -2.86 14.66 13.71
N LYS A 46 -1.82 14.02 14.23
CA LYS A 46 -1.13 12.90 13.59
C LYS A 46 -1.64 11.57 14.13
N LYS A 47 -2.04 10.67 13.24
CA LYS A 47 -2.51 9.31 13.56
C LYS A 47 -1.85 8.29 12.64
N MET A 48 -1.69 7.07 13.10
CA MET A 48 -1.27 5.96 12.25
C MET A 48 -2.43 5.50 11.36
N THR A 49 -2.11 5.17 10.10
CA THR A 49 -3.07 4.53 9.19
C THR A 49 -3.54 3.19 9.75
N GLY A 50 -4.78 2.82 9.45
CA GLY A 50 -5.46 1.66 10.03
C GLY A 50 -6.13 1.95 11.40
N GLY A 51 -5.95 3.15 11.97
CA GLY A 51 -6.54 3.56 13.25
C GLY A 51 -7.32 4.87 13.18
N ILE A 52 -7.66 5.34 11.98
CA ILE A 52 -8.35 6.63 11.75
C ILE A 52 -9.84 6.40 11.52
N GLY A 53 -10.20 5.41 10.72
CA GLY A 53 -11.57 4.99 10.48
C GLY A 53 -12.17 4.19 11.64
N HIS A 54 -13.32 3.57 11.39
CA HIS A 54 -13.99 2.72 12.39
C HIS A 54 -13.25 1.39 12.61
N VAL A 55 -12.73 0.84 11.51
CA VAL A 55 -11.93 -0.40 11.48
C VAL A 55 -10.78 -0.22 10.51
N GLY A 56 -9.63 -0.78 10.82
CA GLY A 56 -8.53 -0.96 9.89
C GLY A 56 -8.15 -2.43 9.77
N SER A 57 -7.70 -2.84 8.59
CA SER A 57 -7.15 -4.16 8.34
C SER A 57 -5.73 -4.05 7.81
N THR A 58 -4.84 -4.95 8.20
CA THR A 58 -3.50 -5.02 7.62
C THR A 58 -3.13 -6.44 7.22
N SER A 59 -2.12 -6.54 6.35
CA SER A 59 -1.60 -7.81 5.86
C SER A 59 -0.19 -8.02 6.38
N PHE A 60 0.08 -9.26 6.80
CA PHE A 60 1.42 -9.73 7.16
C PHE A 60 1.98 -10.71 6.13
N PHE A 61 1.44 -10.71 4.90
CA PHE A 61 2.01 -11.49 3.80
C PHE A 61 3.52 -11.26 3.70
N PRO A 62 4.35 -12.25 3.36
CA PRO A 62 5.82 -12.18 3.46
C PRO A 62 6.47 -10.97 2.80
N SER A 63 5.93 -10.46 1.69
CA SER A 63 6.46 -9.29 0.98
C SER A 63 6.09 -7.94 1.61
N LYS A 64 5.23 -7.91 2.64
CA LYS A 64 4.82 -6.66 3.29
C LYS A 64 5.96 -6.06 4.12
N ASN A 65 5.89 -4.76 4.39
CA ASN A 65 6.88 -4.05 5.20
C ASN A 65 7.05 -4.71 6.58
N LEU A 66 5.98 -5.25 7.14
CA LEU A 66 5.99 -6.15 8.28
C LEU A 66 5.40 -7.50 7.85
N GLY A 67 6.21 -8.36 7.25
CA GLY A 67 5.79 -9.68 6.76
C GLY A 67 6.19 -10.82 7.71
N CYS A 68 5.30 -11.78 7.89
CA CYS A 68 5.61 -13.08 8.50
C CYS A 68 6.10 -14.08 7.43
N TYR A 69 6.17 -15.38 7.74
CA TYR A 69 6.65 -16.44 6.84
C TYR A 69 5.51 -17.25 6.21
N GLY A 70 4.34 -16.66 6.12
CA GLY A 70 3.13 -17.22 5.51
C GLY A 70 2.04 -16.16 5.50
N ASP A 71 0.78 -16.58 5.35
CA ASP A 71 -0.34 -15.66 5.42
C ASP A 71 -0.58 -15.19 6.86
N GLY A 72 -0.99 -13.93 6.99
CA GLY A 72 -1.33 -13.32 8.26
C GLY A 72 -1.91 -11.93 8.06
N GLY A 73 -2.58 -11.43 9.08
CA GLY A 73 -3.14 -10.11 9.11
C GLY A 73 -3.61 -9.74 10.51
N ALA A 74 -4.03 -8.50 10.66
CA ALA A 74 -4.67 -8.02 11.88
C ALA A 74 -5.79 -7.04 11.56
N ILE A 75 -6.71 -6.90 12.50
CA ILE A 75 -7.78 -5.92 12.48
C ILE A 75 -7.56 -4.95 13.64
N PHE A 76 -7.73 -3.67 13.38
CA PHE A 76 -7.59 -2.59 14.35
C PHE A 76 -8.91 -1.86 14.52
N THR A 77 -9.26 -1.51 15.73
CA THR A 77 -10.37 -0.59 16.04
C THR A 77 -10.12 0.09 17.38
N ASN A 78 -10.66 1.30 17.53
CA ASN A 78 -10.69 2.04 18.80
C ASN A 78 -12.05 1.90 19.52
N ASP A 79 -12.95 1.07 18.99
CA ASP A 79 -14.27 0.78 19.53
C ASP A 79 -14.22 -0.58 20.24
N ASP A 80 -14.40 -0.57 21.59
CA ASP A 80 -14.29 -1.76 22.42
C ASP A 80 -15.43 -2.76 22.15
N ASP A 81 -16.65 -2.29 21.86
CA ASP A 81 -17.78 -3.15 21.53
C ASP A 81 -17.55 -3.86 20.19
N LEU A 82 -17.07 -3.12 19.20
CA LEU A 82 -16.71 -3.67 17.91
C LEU A 82 -15.53 -4.65 18.03
N ALA A 83 -14.53 -4.34 18.85
CA ALA A 83 -13.42 -5.26 19.12
C ALA A 83 -13.91 -6.57 19.75
N HIS A 84 -14.87 -6.48 20.69
CA HIS A 84 -15.49 -7.65 21.30
C HIS A 84 -16.20 -8.53 20.23
N VAL A 85 -17.04 -7.94 19.40
CA VAL A 85 -17.76 -8.64 18.32
C VAL A 85 -16.79 -9.30 17.34
N ILE A 86 -15.76 -8.56 16.87
CA ILE A 86 -14.76 -9.09 15.95
C ILE A 86 -14.01 -10.29 16.55
N ARG A 87 -13.61 -10.22 17.84
CA ARG A 87 -12.94 -11.34 18.53
C ARG A 87 -13.81 -12.61 18.58
N GLY A 88 -15.11 -12.46 18.77
CA GLY A 88 -16.05 -13.58 18.69
C GLY A 88 -16.11 -14.18 17.29
N ILE A 89 -16.29 -13.33 16.27
CA ILE A 89 -16.40 -13.78 14.87
C ILE A 89 -15.15 -14.53 14.41
N VAL A 90 -13.94 -14.02 14.64
CA VAL A 90 -12.69 -14.66 14.20
C VAL A 90 -12.38 -15.96 14.96
N ASN A 91 -13.06 -16.22 16.06
CA ASN A 91 -12.92 -17.40 16.91
C ASN A 91 -14.19 -18.25 16.91
N HIS A 92 -14.69 -18.61 15.74
CA HIS A 92 -15.86 -19.48 15.55
C HIS A 92 -17.18 -18.94 16.12
N GLY A 93 -17.30 -17.63 16.37
CA GLY A 93 -18.48 -17.03 17.02
C GLY A 93 -18.56 -17.26 18.53
N MET A 94 -17.43 -17.61 19.16
CA MET A 94 -17.35 -17.91 20.59
C MET A 94 -16.83 -16.73 21.41
N TYR A 95 -17.59 -16.35 22.42
CA TYR A 95 -17.14 -15.49 23.51
C TYR A 95 -16.77 -16.31 24.76
N LYS A 96 -17.37 -17.46 24.92
CA LYS A 96 -17.03 -18.49 25.92
C LYS A 96 -16.76 -19.80 25.22
N ARG A 97 -15.76 -20.55 25.68
CA ARG A 97 -15.36 -21.83 25.09
C ARG A 97 -16.56 -22.76 24.91
N TYR A 98 -16.72 -23.25 23.67
CA TYR A 98 -17.81 -24.11 23.21
C TYR A 98 -19.23 -23.49 23.20
N HIS A 99 -19.36 -22.17 23.46
CA HIS A 99 -20.62 -21.48 23.30
C HIS A 99 -20.52 -20.57 22.07
N HIS A 100 -21.31 -20.86 21.03
CA HIS A 100 -21.32 -20.15 19.75
C HIS A 100 -22.53 -19.23 19.70
N ASP A 101 -22.33 -17.96 20.06
CA ASP A 101 -23.42 -16.99 20.15
C ASP A 101 -23.75 -16.37 18.80
N VAL A 102 -22.79 -16.37 17.87
CA VAL A 102 -22.95 -15.87 16.49
C VAL A 102 -22.25 -16.80 15.50
N VAL A 103 -22.58 -16.69 14.22
CA VAL A 103 -21.83 -17.38 13.16
C VAL A 103 -20.46 -16.73 13.03
N GLY A 104 -19.41 -17.53 13.08
CA GLY A 104 -18.04 -17.06 12.98
C GLY A 104 -17.17 -17.94 12.11
N VAL A 105 -15.89 -17.57 12.01
CA VAL A 105 -14.87 -18.25 11.21
C VAL A 105 -13.67 -18.61 12.07
N ASN A 106 -12.84 -19.50 11.59
CA ASN A 106 -11.50 -19.69 12.14
C ASN A 106 -10.54 -18.72 11.41
N SER A 107 -10.27 -17.58 12.02
CA SER A 107 -9.36 -16.57 11.46
C SER A 107 -8.39 -16.09 12.54
N ARG A 108 -7.52 -17.00 12.96
CA ARG A 108 -6.51 -16.76 14.00
C ARG A 108 -5.13 -16.76 13.37
N LEU A 109 -4.27 -15.83 13.82
CA LEU A 109 -2.86 -15.84 13.45
C LEU A 109 -2.14 -17.00 14.13
N ASP A 110 -1.40 -17.80 13.36
CA ASP A 110 -0.58 -18.87 13.89
C ASP A 110 0.53 -18.34 14.81
N SER A 111 0.79 -19.06 15.92
CA SER A 111 1.79 -18.65 16.92
C SER A 111 3.21 -18.52 16.32
N ILE A 112 3.54 -19.35 15.32
CA ILE A 112 4.82 -19.26 14.60
C ILE A 112 4.92 -17.92 13.85
N GLN A 113 3.86 -17.52 13.14
CA GLN A 113 3.81 -16.26 12.44
C GLN A 113 3.87 -15.08 13.40
N ALA A 114 3.16 -15.17 14.53
CA ALA A 114 3.22 -14.16 15.59
C ALA A 114 4.64 -14.03 16.18
N ALA A 115 5.38 -15.10 16.34
CA ALA A 115 6.77 -15.08 16.81
C ALA A 115 7.70 -14.37 15.81
N VAL A 116 7.53 -14.62 14.51
CA VAL A 116 8.27 -13.92 13.44
C VAL A 116 7.97 -12.42 13.47
N LEU A 117 6.69 -12.05 13.56
CA LEU A 117 6.28 -10.64 13.63
C LEU A 117 6.82 -9.96 14.88
N ARG A 118 6.79 -10.63 16.03
CA ARG A 118 7.35 -10.11 17.29
C ARG A 118 8.85 -9.80 17.17
N ALA A 119 9.61 -10.60 16.41
CA ALA A 119 11.02 -10.35 16.16
C ALA A 119 11.27 -9.18 15.20
N LYS A 120 10.37 -8.97 14.21
CA LYS A 120 10.50 -7.93 13.18
C LYS A 120 9.91 -6.59 13.57
N LEU A 121 8.82 -6.57 14.34
CA LEU A 121 8.08 -5.36 14.69
C LEU A 121 8.96 -4.23 15.28
N PRO A 122 9.92 -4.50 16.18
CA PRO A 122 10.81 -3.46 16.70
C PRO A 122 11.70 -2.79 15.64
N LYS A 123 11.81 -3.39 14.45
CA LYS A 123 12.61 -2.87 13.33
C LYS A 123 11.77 -2.19 12.25
N LEU A 124 10.45 -2.14 12.37
CA LEU A 124 9.56 -1.64 11.34
C LEU A 124 9.86 -0.20 10.95
N ASP A 125 10.11 0.68 11.91
CA ASP A 125 10.42 2.09 11.66
C ASP A 125 11.74 2.24 10.88
N GLN A 126 12.74 1.42 11.20
CA GLN A 126 13.99 1.36 10.47
C GLN A 126 13.76 0.88 9.03
N TYR A 127 12.97 -0.18 8.83
CA TYR A 127 12.63 -0.68 7.50
C TYR A 127 11.92 0.36 6.65
N ASN A 128 10.93 1.05 7.21
CA ASN A 128 10.21 2.10 6.53
C ASN A 128 11.11 3.31 6.21
N THR A 129 12.04 3.66 7.11
CA THR A 129 13.03 4.72 6.88
C THR A 129 13.98 4.35 5.73
N THR A 130 14.48 3.12 5.70
CA THR A 130 15.34 2.64 4.60
C THR A 130 14.60 2.69 3.26
N ARG A 131 13.34 2.24 3.21
CA ARG A 131 12.51 2.34 1.99
C ARG A 131 12.30 3.79 1.54
N ARG A 132 12.05 4.72 2.46
CA ARG A 132 11.97 6.16 2.13
C ARG A 132 13.27 6.70 1.54
N ASN A 133 14.42 6.31 2.10
CA ASN A 133 15.73 6.72 1.60
C ASN A 133 15.98 6.17 0.18
N THR A 134 15.66 4.90 -0.07
CA THR A 134 15.72 4.32 -1.42
C THR A 134 14.80 5.06 -2.39
N ALA A 135 13.56 5.36 -1.98
CA ALA A 135 12.62 6.11 -2.81
C ALA A 135 13.15 7.51 -3.19
N ARG A 136 13.83 8.19 -2.26
CA ARG A 136 14.49 9.48 -2.58
C ARG A 136 15.58 9.32 -3.63
N LYS A 137 16.44 8.32 -3.50
CA LYS A 137 17.50 8.06 -4.47
C LYS A 137 16.93 7.82 -5.86
N TYR A 138 15.88 7.01 -5.98
CA TYR A 138 15.15 6.82 -7.23
C TYR A 138 14.58 8.13 -7.77
N THR A 139 13.87 8.89 -6.95
CA THR A 139 13.26 10.16 -7.35
C THR A 139 14.31 11.18 -7.82
N MET A 140 15.45 11.26 -7.13
CA MET A 140 16.56 12.14 -7.53
C MET A 140 17.18 11.70 -8.87
N ALA A 141 17.34 10.39 -9.08
CA ALA A 141 17.90 9.87 -10.33
C ALA A 141 17.00 10.12 -11.54
N PHE A 142 15.67 10.14 -11.34
CA PHE A 142 14.70 10.40 -12.40
C PHE A 142 14.35 11.89 -12.57
N ALA A 143 14.94 12.79 -11.78
CA ALA A 143 14.66 14.20 -11.86
C ALA A 143 15.00 14.76 -13.26
N GLY A 144 14.04 15.45 -13.88
CA GLY A 144 14.21 16.04 -15.21
C GLY A 144 13.97 15.08 -16.39
N ILE A 145 13.68 13.82 -16.17
CA ILE A 145 13.31 12.88 -17.24
C ILE A 145 11.82 13.05 -17.57
N GLN A 146 11.52 13.66 -18.72
CA GLN A 146 10.17 14.10 -19.10
C GLN A 146 9.13 12.97 -19.16
N ASN A 147 9.56 11.77 -19.53
CA ASN A 147 8.67 10.61 -19.71
C ASN A 147 8.44 9.82 -18.42
N ILE A 148 9.01 10.24 -17.29
CA ILE A 148 8.87 9.58 -16.00
C ILE A 148 8.19 10.50 -15.01
N ILE A 149 7.09 10.00 -14.42
CA ILE A 149 6.44 10.63 -13.27
C ILE A 149 6.74 9.76 -12.06
N THR A 150 7.49 10.31 -11.12
CA THR A 150 7.81 9.64 -9.86
C THR A 150 6.65 9.72 -8.88
N PRO A 151 6.53 8.73 -7.97
CA PRO A 151 5.55 8.85 -6.90
C PRO A 151 5.86 10.08 -6.08
N THR A 152 4.81 10.79 -5.77
CA THR A 152 4.84 11.98 -4.95
C THR A 152 4.54 11.53 -3.52
N GLY A 153 5.36 11.81 -2.52
CA GLY A 153 5.14 11.41 -1.12
C GLY A 153 4.86 12.65 -0.27
N PHE A 154 3.69 12.77 0.39
CA PHE A 154 3.13 14.08 0.59
C PHE A 154 2.57 14.29 1.94
N CYS A 155 3.17 15.16 2.66
CA CYS A 155 2.59 15.77 3.84
C CYS A 155 1.98 17.14 3.55
N ASP A 156 2.35 17.73 2.43
CA ASP A 156 1.84 19.00 1.92
C ASP A 156 2.02 19.07 0.41
N SER A 157 1.49 20.07 -0.22
CA SER A 157 1.49 20.30 -1.67
C SER A 157 2.90 20.50 -2.30
N SER A 158 3.98 20.20 -1.59
CA SER A 158 5.33 20.23 -2.15
C SER A 158 5.63 18.95 -2.93
N SER A 159 6.21 19.10 -4.11
CA SER A 159 6.53 18.00 -5.03
C SER A 159 7.74 17.14 -4.61
N SER A 160 8.28 17.35 -3.40
CA SER A 160 9.46 16.66 -2.90
C SER A 160 9.13 15.68 -1.76
N ILE A 161 9.81 14.55 -1.73
CA ILE A 161 9.76 13.63 -0.59
C ILE A 161 10.38 14.34 0.63
N CYS A 162 9.53 14.70 1.58
CA CYS A 162 9.95 15.38 2.80
C CYS A 162 10.81 14.47 3.68
N ASP A 163 11.91 14.99 4.22
CA ASP A 163 12.86 14.23 5.04
C ASP A 163 12.26 13.71 6.34
N THR A 164 11.27 14.39 6.87
CA THR A 164 10.63 14.08 8.16
C THR A 164 9.26 13.44 8.01
N CYS A 165 8.77 13.27 6.76
CA CYS A 165 7.44 12.75 6.51
C CYS A 165 7.41 11.23 6.51
N ASP A 166 6.54 10.66 7.33
CA ASP A 166 6.26 9.23 7.44
C ASP A 166 4.87 8.85 6.90
N CYS A 167 4.27 9.74 6.08
CA CYS A 167 2.96 9.48 5.44
C CYS A 167 3.04 8.44 4.31
N HIS A 168 4.24 8.16 3.80
CA HIS A 168 4.48 7.11 2.80
C HIS A 168 5.58 6.16 3.28
N VAL A 169 5.26 4.88 3.36
CA VAL A 169 6.19 3.82 3.79
C VAL A 169 6.77 3.03 2.61
N PHE A 170 6.44 3.41 1.39
CA PHE A 170 6.95 2.83 0.14
C PHE A 170 6.95 1.29 0.16
N HIS A 171 5.78 0.70 0.38
CA HIS A 171 5.60 -0.73 0.13
C HIS A 171 5.95 -1.05 -1.33
N GLN A 172 5.57 -0.16 -2.25
CA GLN A 172 6.00 -0.15 -3.64
C GLN A 172 6.53 1.23 -4.02
N TYR A 173 7.50 1.27 -4.95
CA TYR A 173 7.90 2.49 -5.64
C TYR A 173 7.41 2.41 -7.07
N THR A 174 6.24 3.00 -7.33
CA THR A 174 5.52 2.89 -8.59
C THR A 174 5.70 4.15 -9.41
N LEU A 175 6.31 4.01 -10.57
CA LEU A 175 6.45 5.06 -11.59
C LEU A 175 5.26 5.06 -12.53
N GLN A 176 4.99 6.21 -13.14
CA GLN A 176 4.16 6.33 -14.33
C GLN A 176 5.08 6.72 -15.51
N VAL A 177 5.06 5.93 -16.58
CA VAL A 177 5.84 6.22 -17.80
C VAL A 177 4.91 6.74 -18.88
N LYS A 178 5.23 7.91 -19.45
CA LYS A 178 4.42 8.59 -20.45
C LYS A 178 5.02 8.40 -21.85
N ASN A 179 4.17 8.13 -22.84
CA ASN A 179 4.60 7.98 -24.24
C ASN A 179 5.67 6.89 -24.43
N ILE A 180 5.67 5.89 -23.55
CA ILE A 180 6.60 4.76 -23.55
C ILE A 180 5.76 3.48 -23.62
N ASP A 181 6.20 2.53 -24.40
CA ASP A 181 5.68 1.16 -24.32
C ASP A 181 6.13 0.54 -22.99
N ARG A 182 5.21 0.57 -22.00
CA ARG A 182 5.46 0.06 -20.66
C ARG A 182 5.81 -1.43 -20.65
N ASP A 183 5.19 -2.23 -21.53
CA ASP A 183 5.41 -3.67 -21.56
C ASP A 183 6.78 -3.98 -22.16
N ALA A 184 7.21 -3.22 -23.18
CA ALA A 184 8.58 -3.29 -23.70
C ALA A 184 9.61 -2.86 -22.65
N LEU A 185 9.33 -1.82 -21.85
CA LEU A 185 10.18 -1.42 -20.73
C LEU A 185 10.30 -2.55 -19.69
N VAL A 186 9.18 -3.16 -19.30
CA VAL A 186 9.17 -4.29 -18.35
C VAL A 186 10.00 -5.46 -18.89
N ALA A 187 9.86 -5.79 -20.17
CA ALA A 187 10.65 -6.85 -20.82
C ALA A 187 12.16 -6.49 -20.79
N HIS A 188 12.50 -5.23 -21.07
CA HIS A 188 13.88 -4.76 -21.04
C HIS A 188 14.49 -4.83 -19.62
N LEU A 189 13.77 -4.40 -18.59
CA LEU A 189 14.23 -4.48 -17.21
C LEU A 189 14.46 -5.93 -16.79
N ASN A 190 13.50 -6.82 -17.08
CA ASN A 190 13.63 -8.24 -16.76
C ASN A 190 14.80 -8.92 -17.51
N ALA A 191 15.07 -8.53 -18.77
CA ALA A 191 16.21 -9.01 -19.53
C ALA A 191 17.58 -8.56 -18.96
N ASN A 192 17.58 -7.57 -18.09
CA ASN A 192 18.74 -7.08 -17.34
C ASN A 192 18.70 -7.51 -15.88
N ASP A 193 18.00 -8.57 -15.52
CA ASP A 193 17.85 -9.12 -14.16
C ASP A 193 17.31 -8.10 -13.13
N ILE A 194 16.53 -7.11 -13.59
CA ILE A 194 15.84 -6.14 -12.74
C ILE A 194 14.37 -6.57 -12.61
N PRO A 195 13.98 -7.24 -11.50
CA PRO A 195 12.60 -7.64 -11.28
C PRO A 195 11.73 -6.40 -11.08
N CYS A 196 10.70 -6.26 -11.88
CA CYS A 196 9.72 -5.18 -11.77
C CYS A 196 8.30 -5.73 -11.83
N GLY A 197 7.35 -4.97 -11.29
CA GLY A 197 5.96 -5.37 -11.22
C GLY A 197 5.02 -4.35 -11.84
N VAL A 198 3.87 -4.83 -12.30
CA VAL A 198 2.77 -3.97 -12.75
C VAL A 198 1.60 -4.12 -11.78
N TYR A 199 1.34 -3.08 -10.99
CA TYR A 199 0.27 -3.07 -10.01
C TYR A 199 -0.73 -1.96 -10.31
N TYR A 200 -1.89 -2.29 -10.97
CA TYR A 200 -2.27 -3.64 -11.39
C TYR A 200 -2.57 -3.64 -12.89
N PRO A 201 -2.33 -4.76 -13.64
CA PRO A 201 -2.41 -4.74 -15.10
C PRO A 201 -3.86 -4.70 -15.64
N ILE A 202 -4.83 -5.14 -14.84
CA ILE A 202 -6.24 -5.14 -15.21
C ILE A 202 -7.02 -4.38 -14.14
N PRO A 203 -7.74 -3.31 -14.49
CA PRO A 203 -8.53 -2.57 -13.52
C PRO A 203 -9.72 -3.41 -13.02
N LEU A 204 -10.15 -3.15 -11.80
CA LEU A 204 -11.13 -3.98 -11.10
C LEU A 204 -12.46 -4.13 -11.88
N HIS A 205 -12.94 -3.04 -12.50
CA HIS A 205 -14.19 -3.02 -13.28
C HIS A 205 -14.10 -3.83 -14.59
N LEU A 206 -12.90 -4.19 -15.06
CA LEU A 206 -12.67 -5.07 -16.22
C LEU A 206 -12.36 -6.51 -15.82
N GLN A 207 -12.26 -6.81 -14.53
CA GLN A 207 -12.12 -8.19 -14.07
C GLN A 207 -13.41 -8.97 -14.27
N LYS A 208 -13.33 -10.17 -14.84
CA LYS A 208 -14.51 -11.02 -15.10
C LYS A 208 -15.37 -11.26 -13.84
N ALA A 209 -14.72 -11.38 -12.68
CA ALA A 209 -15.38 -11.61 -11.40
C ALA A 209 -16.24 -10.41 -10.94
N TYR A 210 -15.97 -9.20 -11.45
CA TYR A 210 -16.64 -7.96 -11.08
C TYR A 210 -17.36 -7.31 -12.26
N ALA A 211 -17.60 -8.09 -13.34
CA ALA A 211 -18.38 -7.59 -14.49
C ALA A 211 -19.79 -7.17 -14.05
N ASP A 212 -20.13 -5.91 -14.27
CA ASP A 212 -21.40 -5.32 -13.87
C ASP A 212 -21.88 -4.34 -14.94
N THR A 213 -23.14 -4.48 -15.36
CA THR A 213 -23.75 -3.62 -16.38
C THR A 213 -23.92 -2.17 -15.96
N ARG A 214 -23.81 -1.86 -14.66
CA ARG A 214 -23.85 -0.50 -14.11
C ARG A 214 -22.63 0.34 -14.50
N TYR A 215 -21.50 -0.29 -14.87
CA TYR A 215 -20.26 0.38 -15.18
C TYR A 215 -19.84 0.14 -16.63
N LYS A 216 -19.33 1.20 -17.26
CA LYS A 216 -18.71 1.13 -18.58
C LYS A 216 -17.23 1.45 -18.45
N GLU A 217 -16.41 0.93 -19.32
CA GLU A 217 -14.99 1.22 -19.36
C GLU A 217 -14.70 2.72 -19.39
N ALA A 218 -15.49 3.49 -20.14
CA ALA A 218 -15.38 4.94 -20.27
C ALA A 218 -15.62 5.71 -18.94
N ASP A 219 -16.25 5.10 -17.94
CA ASP A 219 -16.49 5.77 -16.66
C ASP A 219 -15.21 5.88 -15.80
N PHE A 220 -14.14 5.14 -16.16
CA PHE A 220 -12.90 5.02 -15.37
C PHE A 220 -11.65 5.43 -16.17
N THR A 221 -11.70 6.58 -16.86
CA THR A 221 -10.63 7.03 -17.77
C THR A 221 -9.26 7.13 -17.12
N VAL A 222 -9.17 7.63 -15.89
CA VAL A 222 -7.90 7.74 -15.14
C VAL A 222 -7.31 6.35 -14.87
N THR A 223 -8.12 5.43 -14.35
CA THR A 223 -7.69 4.06 -14.07
C THR A 223 -7.23 3.35 -15.34
N ASN A 224 -8.01 3.46 -16.43
CA ASN A 224 -7.68 2.85 -17.72
C ASN A 224 -6.37 3.38 -18.31
N THR A 225 -6.02 4.63 -18.04
CA THR A 225 -4.74 5.21 -18.42
C THR A 225 -3.61 4.67 -17.54
N LEU A 226 -3.80 4.73 -16.21
CA LEU A 226 -2.76 4.34 -15.25
C LEU A 226 -2.33 2.87 -15.41
N VAL A 227 -3.26 1.94 -15.63
CA VAL A 227 -2.91 0.51 -15.80
C VAL A 227 -2.00 0.24 -16.99
N LYS A 228 -1.96 1.15 -17.98
CA LYS A 228 -1.08 1.07 -19.16
C LYS A 228 0.29 1.72 -18.94
N GLU A 229 0.42 2.56 -17.92
CA GLU A 229 1.59 3.43 -17.74
C GLU A 229 2.40 3.11 -16.47
N VAL A 230 1.81 2.40 -15.50
CA VAL A 230 2.49 2.15 -14.22
C VAL A 230 3.46 0.99 -14.28
N VAL A 231 4.60 1.15 -13.60
CA VAL A 231 5.59 0.10 -13.33
C VAL A 231 6.21 0.33 -11.96
N SER A 232 6.36 -0.73 -11.18
CA SER A 232 6.96 -0.68 -9.85
C SER A 232 8.38 -1.25 -9.90
N LEU A 233 9.33 -0.47 -9.41
CA LEU A 233 10.74 -0.86 -9.32
C LEU A 233 11.01 -1.69 -8.05
N PRO A 234 12.13 -2.44 -8.01
CA PRO A 234 12.54 -3.15 -6.81
C PRO A 234 12.55 -2.22 -5.58
N MET A 235 11.93 -2.68 -4.50
CA MET A 235 11.83 -1.89 -3.26
C MET A 235 11.92 -2.82 -2.04
N HIS A 236 13.11 -2.87 -1.44
CA HIS A 236 13.37 -3.62 -0.21
C HIS A 236 14.48 -2.94 0.62
N THR A 237 14.72 -3.44 1.82
CA THR A 237 15.65 -2.82 2.78
C THR A 237 17.11 -3.08 2.48
N GLU A 238 17.41 -4.02 1.60
CA GLU A 238 18.77 -4.48 1.29
C GLU A 238 19.30 -3.93 -0.05
N LEU A 239 18.61 -2.95 -0.68
CA LEU A 239 19.11 -2.29 -1.88
C LEU A 239 20.28 -1.37 -1.53
N ASP A 240 21.42 -1.61 -2.16
CA ASP A 240 22.59 -0.74 -2.07
C ASP A 240 22.62 0.32 -3.18
N ASP A 241 23.61 1.22 -3.10
CA ASP A 241 23.75 2.33 -4.04
C ASP A 241 24.13 1.86 -5.46
N GLU A 242 24.89 0.79 -5.59
CA GLU A 242 25.28 0.23 -6.88
C GLU A 242 24.07 -0.37 -7.61
N GLN A 243 23.26 -1.13 -6.89
CA GLN A 243 22.01 -1.69 -7.41
C GLN A 243 21.02 -0.58 -7.82
N ILE A 244 20.86 0.45 -7.00
CA ILE A 244 19.98 1.59 -7.31
C ILE A 244 20.49 2.32 -8.56
N ALA A 245 21.79 2.56 -8.67
CA ALA A 245 22.41 3.19 -9.84
C ALA A 245 22.23 2.34 -11.11
N PHE A 246 22.39 1.03 -11.02
CA PHE A 246 22.17 0.11 -12.15
C PHE A 246 20.70 0.12 -12.61
N ILE A 247 19.75 0.01 -11.68
CA ILE A 247 18.32 0.01 -11.98
C ILE A 247 17.93 1.33 -12.67
N THR A 248 18.33 2.46 -12.09
CA THR A 248 17.96 3.77 -12.61
C THR A 248 18.58 4.04 -13.97
N LYS A 249 19.87 3.71 -14.15
CA LYS A 249 20.56 3.84 -15.43
C LYS A 249 19.90 3.00 -16.52
N THR A 250 19.63 1.73 -16.26
CA THR A 250 19.00 0.81 -17.23
C THR A 250 17.63 1.33 -17.69
N LEU A 251 16.83 1.87 -16.77
CA LEU A 251 15.55 2.44 -17.11
C LEU A 251 15.70 3.74 -17.91
N ILE A 252 16.57 4.66 -17.50
CA ILE A 252 16.83 5.94 -18.19
C ILE A 252 17.32 5.68 -19.62
N ASP A 253 18.28 4.78 -19.78
CA ASP A 253 18.82 4.41 -21.11
C ASP A 253 17.73 3.88 -22.06
N PHE A 254 16.66 3.27 -21.54
CA PHE A 254 15.53 2.82 -22.35
C PHE A 254 14.59 3.96 -22.74
N VAL A 255 14.22 4.83 -21.78
CA VAL A 255 13.19 5.85 -22.02
C VAL A 255 13.72 7.11 -22.73
N THR A 256 15.04 7.24 -22.87
CA THR A 256 15.68 8.40 -23.55
C THR A 256 16.19 8.06 -24.97
N LYS A 257 16.02 6.82 -25.41
CA LYS A 257 16.26 6.40 -26.81
C LYS A 257 15.11 6.83 -27.71
#